data_798bfd89322f7e3585bb8d080896d780
#
_entry.id   798bfd89322f7e3585bb8d080896d780
#
_cell.length_a   1.000
_cell.length_b   1.000
_cell.length_c   1.000
_cell.angle_alpha   90.00
_cell.angle_beta   90.00
_cell.angle_gamma   90.00
#
_symmetry.space_group_name_H-M   'P 1'
#
loop_
_entity.id
_entity.type
_entity.pdbx_description
1 polymer ?
#
loop_
_entity_poly.entity_id
_entity_poly.type
_entity_poly.pdbx_seq_one_letter_code
_entity_poly.pdbx_strand_id
1 'polypeptide(L)'
;EPMVDQALKLVIDVAFGLVTFAFLLRFLMQLLRAPFRNPFGAAVLALTDWLVVPLRKVLPGFRGIDWASLVAAYLFQLVWLLALYAIFGRGFSMTGAGVLFVLLAAVVELFKVAIWVLIFVVIAQAILSWVAPDGPLAGLLNAMTFPFLRPLRRFIPPLGGTLDLTPLILIVVLQLILILPVTWLERSLVTLLR
;
A
#
# COMPACT_ATOMS: atom_id res chain seq x y z
N GLU A 1 22.15 -9.75 -22.03
CA GLU A 1 22.22 -8.86 -20.86
C GLU A 1 20.88 -8.17 -20.53
N PRO A 2 20.03 -7.73 -21.50
CA PRO A 2 18.75 -7.11 -21.13
C PRO A 2 17.80 -8.04 -20.35
N MET A 3 17.94 -9.36 -20.52
CA MET A 3 17.13 -10.33 -19.75
C MET A 3 17.57 -10.45 -18.28
N VAL A 4 18.88 -10.33 -18.02
CA VAL A 4 19.43 -10.36 -16.66
C VAL A 4 19.01 -9.10 -15.91
N ASP A 5 19.05 -7.94 -16.55
CA ASP A 5 18.60 -6.67 -15.97
C ASP A 5 17.11 -6.70 -15.64
N GLN A 6 16.30 -7.27 -16.53
CA GLN A 6 14.86 -7.44 -16.27
C GLN A 6 14.58 -8.40 -15.11
N ALA A 7 15.31 -9.51 -15.03
CA ALA A 7 15.17 -10.46 -13.94
C ALA A 7 15.62 -9.85 -12.61
N LEU A 8 16.76 -9.13 -12.59
CA LEU A 8 17.24 -8.44 -11.40
C LEU A 8 16.25 -7.37 -10.94
N LYS A 9 15.74 -6.57 -11.87
CA LYS A 9 14.71 -5.59 -11.58
C LYS A 9 13.48 -6.24 -10.97
N LEU A 10 12.97 -7.33 -11.54
CA LEU A 10 11.81 -8.05 -11.02
C LEU A 10 12.04 -8.51 -9.57
N VAL A 11 13.21 -9.08 -9.28
CA VAL A 11 13.56 -9.55 -7.91
C VAL A 11 13.57 -8.37 -6.93
N ILE A 12 14.18 -7.25 -7.31
CA ILE A 12 14.22 -6.04 -6.49
C ILE A 12 12.80 -5.49 -6.29
N ASP A 13 12.02 -5.36 -7.35
CA ASP A 13 10.64 -4.85 -7.28
C ASP A 13 9.76 -5.71 -6.36
N VAL A 14 9.87 -7.03 -6.46
CA VAL A 14 9.11 -7.96 -5.61
C VAL A 14 9.57 -7.87 -4.15
N ALA A 15 10.88 -7.88 -3.89
CA ALA A 15 11.41 -7.85 -2.53
C ALA A 15 11.04 -6.54 -1.80
N PHE A 16 11.30 -5.39 -2.44
CA PHE A 16 10.97 -4.09 -1.87
C PHE A 16 9.45 -3.86 -1.79
N GLY A 17 8.71 -4.30 -2.82
CA GLY A 17 7.26 -4.20 -2.86
C GLY A 17 6.58 -4.96 -1.73
N LEU A 18 7.00 -6.19 -1.45
CA LEU A 18 6.45 -6.99 -0.34
C LEU A 18 6.71 -6.35 1.03
N VAL A 19 7.90 -5.83 1.25
CA VAL A 19 8.24 -5.18 2.53
C VAL A 19 7.47 -3.86 2.69
N THR A 20 7.43 -3.02 1.64
CA THR A 20 6.63 -1.79 1.65
C THR A 20 5.14 -2.10 1.87
N PHE A 21 4.63 -3.14 1.22
CA PHE A 21 3.27 -3.63 1.40
C PHE A 21 3.01 -4.01 2.87
N ALA A 22 3.93 -4.72 3.53
CA ALA A 22 3.79 -5.10 4.93
C ALA A 22 3.78 -3.88 5.87
N PHE A 23 4.63 -2.87 5.65
CA PHE A 23 4.60 -1.63 6.41
C PHE A 23 3.28 -0.87 6.25
N LEU A 24 2.79 -0.75 5.01
CA LEU A 24 1.51 -0.09 4.75
C LEU A 24 0.32 -0.88 5.29
N LEU A 25 0.36 -2.19 5.20
CA LEU A 25 -0.66 -3.05 5.78
C LEU A 25 -0.74 -2.86 7.30
N ARG A 26 0.42 -2.83 7.99
CA ARG A 26 0.49 -2.51 9.43
C ARG A 26 -0.09 -1.13 9.73
N PHE A 27 0.30 -0.12 8.95
CA PHE A 27 -0.22 1.24 9.08
C PHE A 27 -1.74 1.28 8.94
N LEU A 28 -2.29 0.66 7.88
CA LEU A 28 -3.73 0.61 7.63
C LEU A 28 -4.48 -0.20 8.67
N MET A 29 -3.93 -1.33 9.12
CA MET A 29 -4.53 -2.10 10.23
C MET A 29 -4.69 -1.24 11.47
N GLN A 30 -3.68 -0.46 11.84
CA GLN A 30 -3.76 0.42 13.00
C GLN A 30 -4.71 1.58 12.76
N LEU A 31 -4.65 2.24 11.61
CA LEU A 31 -5.53 3.35 11.24
C LEU A 31 -7.00 2.95 11.26
N LEU A 32 -7.31 1.77 10.76
CA LEU A 32 -8.67 1.21 10.65
C LEU A 32 -9.08 0.40 11.90
N ARG A 33 -8.24 0.40 12.94
CA ARG A 33 -8.47 -0.31 14.21
C ARG A 33 -8.73 -1.81 14.03
N ALA A 34 -8.08 -2.41 13.05
CA ALA A 34 -8.16 -3.84 12.82
C ALA A 34 -7.41 -4.62 13.93
N PRO A 35 -7.89 -5.82 14.33
CA PRO A 35 -7.26 -6.60 15.39
C PRO A 35 -5.92 -7.19 14.95
N PHE A 36 -4.85 -6.99 15.75
CA PHE A 36 -3.54 -7.63 15.54
C PHE A 36 -3.43 -9.01 16.21
N ARG A 37 -4.33 -9.36 17.11
CA ARG A 37 -4.28 -10.62 17.88
C ARG A 37 -4.79 -11.81 17.07
N ASN A 38 -4.11 -12.10 15.96
CA ASN A 38 -4.35 -13.25 15.09
C ASN A 38 -3.05 -13.62 14.38
N PRO A 39 -2.92 -14.81 13.76
CA PRO A 39 -1.69 -15.26 13.10
C PRO A 39 -1.20 -14.31 11.99
N PHE A 40 -2.13 -13.70 11.27
CA PHE A 40 -1.80 -12.75 10.21
C PHE A 40 -1.21 -11.45 10.77
N GLY A 41 -1.84 -10.88 11.81
CA GLY A 41 -1.31 -9.72 12.51
C GLY A 41 0.07 -9.97 13.11
N ALA A 42 0.29 -11.17 13.69
CA ALA A 42 1.60 -11.58 14.19
C ALA A 42 2.66 -11.63 13.07
N ALA A 43 2.32 -12.15 11.89
CA ALA A 43 3.22 -12.18 10.73
C ALA A 43 3.56 -10.76 10.24
N VAL A 44 2.58 -9.87 10.16
CA VAL A 44 2.81 -8.46 9.79
C VAL A 44 3.75 -7.78 10.79
N LEU A 45 3.55 -8.00 12.10
CA LEU A 45 4.43 -7.47 13.13
C LEU A 45 5.86 -8.02 12.99
N ALA A 46 6.01 -9.34 12.83
CA ALA A 46 7.32 -9.99 12.66
C ALA A 46 8.11 -9.44 11.45
N LEU A 47 7.41 -9.18 10.34
CA LEU A 47 8.04 -8.62 9.13
C LEU A 47 8.43 -7.14 9.28
N THR A 48 7.84 -6.40 10.20
CA THR A 48 7.96 -4.94 10.25
C THR A 48 8.58 -4.40 11.52
N ASP A 49 8.63 -5.18 12.62
CA ASP A 49 9.13 -4.73 13.94
C ASP A 49 10.59 -4.29 13.92
N TRP A 50 11.42 -4.91 13.09
CA TRP A 50 12.85 -4.59 12.99
C TRP A 50 13.12 -3.12 12.66
N LEU A 51 12.25 -2.46 11.92
CA LEU A 51 12.37 -1.04 11.56
C LEU A 51 11.38 -0.16 12.34
N VAL A 52 10.14 -0.61 12.51
CA VAL A 52 9.08 0.21 13.14
C VAL A 52 9.34 0.40 14.64
N VAL A 53 9.81 -0.63 15.35
CA VAL A 53 10.07 -0.52 16.80
C VAL A 53 11.14 0.54 17.12
N PRO A 54 12.32 0.55 16.46
CA PRO A 54 13.29 1.62 16.69
C PRO A 54 12.77 3.00 16.26
N LEU A 55 12.03 3.09 15.14
CA LEU A 55 11.45 4.36 14.69
C LEU A 55 10.41 4.92 15.68
N ARG A 56 9.65 4.09 16.37
CA ARG A 56 8.68 4.54 17.39
C ARG A 56 9.32 5.24 18.59
N LYS A 57 10.61 5.01 18.84
CA LYS A 57 11.34 5.71 19.90
C LYS A 57 11.54 7.19 19.56
N VAL A 58 11.61 7.51 18.25
CA VAL A 58 11.81 8.87 17.73
C VAL A 58 10.50 9.48 17.25
N LEU A 59 9.63 8.66 16.67
CA LEU A 59 8.33 9.05 16.09
C LEU A 59 7.20 8.30 16.81
N PRO A 60 6.80 8.76 18.00
CA PRO A 60 5.70 8.13 18.73
C PRO A 60 4.38 8.29 17.94
N GLY A 61 3.47 7.33 18.13
CA GLY A 61 2.12 7.43 17.56
C GLY A 61 1.40 8.66 18.09
N PHE A 62 0.73 9.39 17.22
CA PHE A 62 -0.03 10.58 17.58
C PHE A 62 -1.42 10.54 16.95
N ARG A 63 -2.46 10.83 17.72
CA ARG A 63 -3.88 10.82 17.31
C ARG A 63 -4.36 9.50 16.69
N GLY A 64 -3.81 8.35 17.13
CA GLY A 64 -4.17 7.03 16.60
C GLY A 64 -3.48 6.67 15.29
N ILE A 65 -2.59 7.53 14.78
CA ILE A 65 -1.81 7.29 13.56
C ILE A 65 -0.45 6.72 13.93
N ASP A 66 -0.07 5.61 13.30
CA ASP A 66 1.26 5.01 13.44
C ASP A 66 2.25 5.65 12.46
N TRP A 67 2.74 6.81 12.82
CA TRP A 67 3.71 7.55 12.00
C TRP A 67 4.98 6.75 11.73
N ALA A 68 5.41 5.91 12.68
CA ALA A 68 6.60 5.08 12.49
C ALA A 68 6.43 4.08 11.35
N SER A 69 5.26 3.42 11.23
CA SER A 69 4.98 2.51 10.12
C SER A 69 4.87 3.24 8.78
N LEU A 70 4.25 4.43 8.75
CA LEU A 70 4.13 5.22 7.54
C LEU A 70 5.50 5.72 7.05
N VAL A 71 6.32 6.25 7.97
CA VAL A 71 7.69 6.70 7.66
C VAL A 71 8.58 5.53 7.25
N ALA A 72 8.45 4.36 7.90
CA ALA A 72 9.17 3.16 7.48
C ALA A 72 8.83 2.76 6.04
N ALA A 73 7.55 2.76 5.67
CA ALA A 73 7.10 2.49 4.32
C ALA A 73 7.67 3.51 3.31
N TYR A 74 7.64 4.80 3.65
CA TYR A 74 8.19 5.87 2.81
C TYR A 74 9.70 5.73 2.61
N LEU A 75 10.45 5.50 3.69
CA LEU A 75 11.91 5.32 3.61
C LEU A 75 12.27 4.10 2.76
N PHE A 76 11.52 3.01 2.91
CA PHE A 76 11.75 1.81 2.11
C PHE A 76 11.47 2.05 0.63
N GLN A 77 10.39 2.78 0.32
CA GLN A 77 10.07 3.19 -1.05
C GLN A 77 11.12 4.13 -1.64
N LEU A 78 11.66 5.04 -0.83
CA LEU A 78 12.72 5.94 -1.24
C LEU A 78 14.01 5.17 -1.56
N VAL A 79 14.40 4.22 -0.71
CA VAL A 79 15.57 3.35 -0.95
C VAL A 79 15.39 2.52 -2.23
N TRP A 80 14.19 1.98 -2.48
CA TRP A 80 13.88 1.28 -3.71
C TRP A 80 14.07 2.15 -4.95
N LEU A 81 13.53 3.37 -4.96
CA LEU A 81 13.71 4.31 -6.06
C LEU A 81 15.18 4.66 -6.29
N LEU A 82 15.92 4.97 -5.23
CA LEU A 82 17.35 5.26 -5.33
C LEU A 82 18.13 4.08 -5.88
N ALA A 83 17.81 2.85 -5.44
CA ALA A 83 18.41 1.64 -5.96
C ALA A 83 18.14 1.44 -7.45
N LEU A 84 16.90 1.68 -7.91
CA LEU A 84 16.55 1.62 -9.33
C LEU A 84 17.34 2.64 -10.16
N TYR A 85 17.47 3.87 -9.69
CA TYR A 85 18.26 4.90 -10.39
C TYR A 85 19.76 4.57 -10.42
N ALA A 86 20.30 4.03 -9.32
CA ALA A 86 21.71 3.67 -9.22
C ALA A 86 22.07 2.46 -10.10
N ILE A 87 21.21 1.43 -10.13
CA ILE A 87 21.48 0.17 -10.84
C ILE A 87 21.20 0.29 -12.34
N PHE A 88 20.09 0.92 -12.71
CA PHE A 88 19.62 0.95 -14.10
C PHE A 88 19.94 2.26 -14.85
N GLY A 89 20.80 3.13 -14.26
CA GLY A 89 21.37 4.29 -14.95
C GLY A 89 20.37 5.30 -15.49
N ARG A 90 19.17 5.37 -14.91
CA ARG A 90 18.14 6.34 -15.32
C ARG A 90 18.47 7.74 -14.81
N GLY A 91 19.60 8.30 -15.28
CA GLY A 91 19.92 9.72 -15.24
C GLY A 91 19.47 10.52 -14.00
N PHE A 92 19.73 9.99 -12.79
CA PHE A 92 19.48 10.75 -11.58
C PHE A 92 20.52 11.88 -11.49
N SER A 93 20.06 13.11 -11.64
CA SER A 93 20.86 14.29 -11.39
C SER A 93 20.81 14.64 -9.90
N MET A 94 21.98 14.74 -9.24
CA MET A 94 22.11 15.20 -7.85
C MET A 94 21.85 16.73 -7.72
N THR A 95 21.13 17.32 -8.68
CA THR A 95 20.64 18.70 -8.58
C THR A 95 19.48 18.78 -7.59
N GLY A 96 19.21 19.96 -7.05
CA GLY A 96 18.07 20.16 -6.14
C GLY A 96 16.73 19.72 -6.75
N ALA A 97 16.53 19.90 -8.05
CA ALA A 97 15.34 19.45 -8.78
C ALA A 97 15.25 17.93 -8.82
N GLY A 98 16.38 17.23 -9.06
CA GLY A 98 16.39 15.76 -9.06
C GLY A 98 16.11 15.16 -7.69
N VAL A 99 16.66 15.74 -6.63
CA VAL A 99 16.36 15.30 -5.24
C VAL A 99 14.89 15.49 -4.92
N LEU A 100 14.33 16.66 -5.22
CA LEU A 100 12.91 16.94 -5.00
C LEU A 100 12.01 15.95 -5.78
N PHE A 101 12.37 15.66 -7.03
CA PHE A 101 11.66 14.68 -7.84
C PHE A 101 11.60 13.30 -7.16
N VAL A 102 12.73 12.77 -6.68
CA VAL A 102 12.78 11.44 -6.04
C VAL A 102 11.95 11.43 -4.76
N LEU A 103 12.00 12.50 -3.96
CA LEU A 103 11.19 12.62 -2.74
C LEU A 103 9.69 12.61 -3.06
N LEU A 104 9.26 13.37 -4.07
CA LEU A 104 7.85 13.41 -4.49
C LEU A 104 7.42 12.12 -5.19
N ALA A 105 8.28 11.53 -6.03
CA ALA A 105 8.02 10.26 -6.68
C ALA A 105 7.83 9.13 -5.64
N ALA A 106 8.63 9.11 -4.57
CA ALA A 106 8.46 8.17 -3.48
C ALA A 106 7.09 8.28 -2.80
N VAL A 107 6.55 9.49 -2.66
CA VAL A 107 5.18 9.70 -2.12
C VAL A 107 4.13 9.13 -3.08
N VAL A 108 4.25 9.40 -4.38
CA VAL A 108 3.30 8.89 -5.38
C VAL A 108 3.35 7.36 -5.45
N GLU A 109 4.53 6.77 -5.47
CA GLU A 109 4.69 5.31 -5.45
C GLU A 109 4.13 4.69 -4.16
N LEU A 110 4.38 5.31 -3.01
CA LEU A 110 3.81 4.86 -1.74
C LEU A 110 2.27 4.89 -1.77
N PHE A 111 1.69 5.92 -2.34
CA PHE A 111 0.24 6.02 -2.52
C PHE A 111 -0.31 4.92 -3.45
N LYS A 112 0.39 4.60 -4.53
CA LYS A 112 0.06 3.46 -5.42
C LYS A 112 0.04 2.15 -4.64
N VAL A 113 1.09 1.88 -3.87
CA VAL A 113 1.17 0.66 -3.06
C VAL A 113 0.04 0.63 -2.02
N ALA A 114 -0.32 1.76 -1.41
CA ALA A 114 -1.44 1.83 -0.47
C ALA A 114 -2.78 1.45 -1.13
N ILE A 115 -3.02 1.91 -2.36
CA ILE A 115 -4.21 1.51 -3.12
C ILE A 115 -4.17 0.00 -3.43
N TRP A 116 -3.03 -0.55 -3.82
CA TRP A 116 -2.88 -2.00 -4.04
C TRP A 116 -3.12 -2.81 -2.77
N VAL A 117 -2.68 -2.33 -1.60
CA VAL A 117 -3.00 -2.95 -0.30
C VAL A 117 -4.51 -2.98 -0.09
N LEU A 118 -5.21 -1.86 -0.34
CA LEU A 118 -6.68 -1.82 -0.20
C LEU A 118 -7.38 -2.76 -1.18
N ILE A 119 -6.96 -2.79 -2.45
CA ILE A 119 -7.51 -3.72 -3.45
C ILE A 119 -7.32 -5.18 -2.97
N PHE A 120 -6.13 -5.53 -2.50
CA PHE A 120 -5.84 -6.86 -1.97
C PHE A 120 -6.75 -7.21 -0.80
N VAL A 121 -6.90 -6.32 0.17
CA VAL A 121 -7.75 -6.52 1.36
C VAL A 121 -9.22 -6.67 0.97
N VAL A 122 -9.71 -5.88 0.00
CA VAL A 122 -11.10 -5.98 -0.50
C VAL A 122 -11.33 -7.31 -1.21
N ILE A 123 -10.39 -7.76 -2.06
CA ILE A 123 -10.48 -9.06 -2.73
C ILE A 123 -10.46 -10.20 -1.70
N ALA A 124 -9.53 -10.16 -0.76
CA ALA A 124 -9.43 -11.16 0.30
C ALA A 124 -10.71 -11.21 1.14
N GLN A 125 -11.27 -10.06 1.50
CA GLN A 125 -12.54 -9.98 2.21
C GLN A 125 -13.71 -10.57 1.41
N ALA A 126 -13.80 -10.26 0.11
CA ALA A 126 -14.84 -10.79 -0.75
C ALA A 126 -14.75 -12.33 -0.86
N ILE A 127 -13.55 -12.88 -1.01
CA ILE A 127 -13.34 -14.33 -1.07
C ILE A 127 -13.69 -14.99 0.28
N LEU A 128 -13.15 -14.44 1.39
CA LEU A 128 -13.39 -15.01 2.72
C LEU A 128 -14.85 -14.92 3.13
N SER A 129 -15.59 -13.93 2.68
CA SER A 129 -17.03 -13.83 2.97
C SER A 129 -17.84 -15.02 2.44
N TRP A 130 -17.32 -15.72 1.43
CA TRP A 130 -17.95 -16.92 0.86
C TRP A 130 -17.38 -18.23 1.42
N VAL A 131 -16.05 -18.25 1.61
CA VAL A 131 -15.33 -19.50 1.96
C VAL A 131 -15.31 -19.75 3.47
N ALA A 132 -15.09 -18.69 4.26
CA ALA A 132 -14.94 -18.77 5.71
C ALA A 132 -15.43 -17.48 6.40
N PRO A 133 -16.75 -17.19 6.38
CA PRO A 133 -17.31 -15.94 6.91
C PRO A 133 -17.05 -15.76 8.42
N ASP A 134 -16.94 -16.83 9.17
CA ASP A 134 -16.70 -16.84 10.63
C ASP A 134 -15.23 -17.12 10.98
N GLY A 135 -14.34 -17.11 9.99
CA GLY A 135 -12.92 -17.37 10.20
C GLY A 135 -12.20 -16.25 10.97
N PRO A 136 -11.04 -16.53 11.56
CA PRO A 136 -10.28 -15.58 12.37
C PRO A 136 -9.82 -14.32 11.60
N LEU A 137 -9.70 -14.42 10.28
CA LEU A 137 -9.34 -13.32 9.40
C LEU A 137 -10.56 -12.49 8.96
N ALA A 138 -11.77 -13.03 9.03
CA ALA A 138 -12.97 -12.32 8.60
C ALA A 138 -13.18 -11.01 9.37
N GLY A 139 -13.01 -11.03 10.69
CA GLY A 139 -13.11 -9.84 11.54
C GLY A 139 -12.08 -8.77 11.20
N LEU A 140 -10.84 -9.18 10.92
CA LEU A 140 -9.76 -8.29 10.51
C LEU A 140 -10.06 -7.62 9.16
N LEU A 141 -10.39 -8.41 8.15
CA LEU A 141 -10.68 -7.90 6.81
C LEU A 141 -11.94 -7.04 6.78
N ASN A 142 -12.97 -7.41 7.55
CA ASN A 142 -14.16 -6.59 7.72
C ASN A 142 -13.83 -5.24 8.36
N ALA A 143 -13.01 -5.20 9.42
CA ALA A 143 -12.60 -3.94 10.05
C ALA A 143 -11.87 -3.02 9.05
N MET A 144 -11.03 -3.57 8.19
CA MET A 144 -10.27 -2.81 7.19
C MET A 144 -11.12 -2.33 6.01
N THR A 145 -12.12 -3.10 5.59
CA THR A 145 -12.95 -2.77 4.40
C THR A 145 -14.22 -2.00 4.75
N PHE A 146 -14.74 -2.16 5.96
CA PHE A 146 -16.00 -1.58 6.40
C PHE A 146 -16.14 -0.06 6.16
N PRO A 147 -15.14 0.79 6.46
CA PRO A 147 -15.24 2.23 6.24
C PRO A 147 -15.48 2.60 4.77
N PHE A 148 -14.98 1.78 3.84
CA PHE A 148 -15.09 2.00 2.39
C PHE A 148 -16.35 1.36 1.80
N LEU A 149 -16.72 0.16 2.26
CA LEU A 149 -17.87 -0.55 1.75
C LEU A 149 -19.21 -0.03 2.31
N ARG A 150 -19.20 0.46 3.57
CA ARG A 150 -20.41 0.96 4.22
C ARG A 150 -21.12 2.07 3.43
N PRO A 151 -20.45 3.14 2.95
CA PRO A 151 -21.10 4.16 2.16
C PRO A 151 -21.65 3.59 0.84
N LEU A 152 -20.91 2.70 0.17
CA LEU A 152 -21.34 2.10 -1.09
C LEU A 152 -22.59 1.23 -0.91
N ARG A 153 -22.68 0.45 0.16
CA ARG A 153 -23.88 -0.38 0.47
C ARG A 153 -25.13 0.42 0.74
N ARG A 154 -25.01 1.70 1.09
CA ARG A 154 -26.16 2.60 1.24
C ARG A 154 -26.78 3.00 -0.10
N PHE A 155 -25.94 3.13 -1.14
CA PHE A 155 -26.37 3.51 -2.48
C PHE A 155 -26.70 2.30 -3.35
N ILE A 156 -26.05 1.18 -3.10
CA ILE A 156 -26.15 -0.04 -3.91
C ILE A 156 -26.45 -1.21 -2.96
N PRO A 157 -27.73 -1.48 -2.70
CA PRO A 157 -28.13 -2.60 -1.86
C PRO A 157 -27.80 -3.94 -2.55
N PRO A 158 -27.60 -5.02 -1.78
CA PRO A 158 -27.32 -6.35 -2.34
C PRO A 158 -28.42 -6.80 -3.30
N LEU A 159 -28.02 -7.27 -4.48
CA LEU A 159 -28.95 -7.80 -5.49
C LEU A 159 -29.55 -9.13 -5.01
N GLY A 160 -30.89 -9.20 -4.99
CA GLY A 160 -31.59 -10.40 -4.52
C GLY A 160 -31.33 -10.75 -3.05
N GLY A 161 -30.77 -9.83 -2.26
CA GLY A 161 -30.48 -10.04 -0.84
C GLY A 161 -29.23 -10.89 -0.54
N THR A 162 -28.57 -11.45 -1.55
CA THR A 162 -27.43 -12.38 -1.37
C THR A 162 -26.15 -11.92 -2.06
N LEU A 163 -26.24 -11.26 -3.21
CA LEU A 163 -25.06 -10.86 -4.00
C LEU A 163 -24.67 -9.40 -3.71
N ASP A 164 -23.58 -9.23 -3.00
CA ASP A 164 -22.98 -7.92 -2.70
C ASP A 164 -21.97 -7.54 -3.78
N LEU A 165 -22.30 -6.60 -4.65
CA LEU A 165 -21.44 -6.07 -5.71
C LEU A 165 -20.56 -4.90 -5.24
N THR A 166 -20.70 -4.43 -4.01
CA THR A 166 -19.96 -3.26 -3.53
C THR A 166 -18.44 -3.47 -3.48
N PRO A 167 -17.89 -4.67 -3.18
CA PRO A 167 -16.45 -4.91 -3.30
C PRO A 167 -15.93 -4.72 -4.73
N LEU A 168 -16.67 -5.20 -5.74
CA LEU A 168 -16.29 -5.04 -7.15
C LEU A 168 -16.26 -3.57 -7.56
N ILE A 169 -17.28 -2.81 -7.16
CA ILE A 169 -17.38 -1.38 -7.45
C ILE A 169 -16.24 -0.61 -6.78
N LEU A 170 -15.92 -0.95 -5.52
CA LEU A 170 -14.80 -0.34 -4.81
C LEU A 170 -13.47 -0.62 -5.53
N ILE A 171 -13.24 -1.84 -6.00
CA ILE A 171 -12.04 -2.19 -6.78
C ILE A 171 -11.96 -1.35 -8.06
N VAL A 172 -13.06 -1.19 -8.80
CA VAL A 172 -13.10 -0.36 -10.01
C VAL A 172 -12.79 1.10 -9.68
N VAL A 173 -13.36 1.66 -8.61
CA VAL A 173 -13.07 3.03 -8.16
C VAL A 173 -11.58 3.19 -7.81
N LEU A 174 -11.01 2.25 -7.06
CA LEU A 174 -9.58 2.27 -6.71
C LEU A 174 -8.68 2.17 -7.95
N GLN A 175 -9.07 1.36 -8.93
CA GLN A 175 -8.38 1.26 -10.23
C GLN A 175 -8.47 2.57 -11.02
N LEU A 176 -9.63 3.23 -11.03
CA LEU A 176 -9.78 4.54 -11.68
C LEU A 176 -8.89 5.60 -11.00
N ILE A 177 -8.73 5.55 -9.68
CA ILE A 177 -7.80 6.43 -8.95
C ILE A 177 -6.35 6.16 -9.39
N LEU A 178 -5.95 4.92 -9.61
CA LEU A 178 -4.62 4.60 -10.13
C LEU A 178 -4.41 5.11 -11.56
N ILE A 179 -5.43 4.96 -12.43
CA ILE A 179 -5.30 5.30 -13.86
C ILE A 179 -5.36 6.81 -14.09
N LEU A 180 -6.28 7.53 -13.46
CA LEU A 180 -6.54 8.95 -13.75
C LEU A 180 -5.62 9.88 -12.93
N PRO A 181 -5.85 10.11 -11.61
CA PRO A 181 -5.08 11.12 -10.88
C PRO A 181 -3.62 10.71 -10.67
N VAL A 182 -3.33 9.42 -10.45
CA VAL A 182 -1.95 8.98 -10.20
C VAL A 182 -1.11 9.11 -11.46
N THR A 183 -1.61 8.67 -12.61
CA THR A 183 -0.88 8.83 -13.90
C THR A 183 -0.69 10.32 -14.24
N TRP A 184 -1.68 11.16 -13.92
CA TRP A 184 -1.53 12.60 -14.11
C TRP A 184 -0.42 13.18 -13.21
N LEU A 185 -0.37 12.80 -11.94
CA LEU A 185 0.69 13.20 -11.01
C LEU A 185 2.08 12.75 -11.49
N GLU A 186 2.21 11.50 -11.94
CA GLU A 186 3.47 10.97 -12.48
C GLU A 186 3.96 11.80 -13.69
N ARG A 187 3.07 12.10 -14.62
CA ARG A 187 3.40 12.94 -15.79
C ARG A 187 3.82 14.34 -15.38
N SER A 188 3.12 14.93 -14.41
CA SER A 188 3.45 16.26 -13.88
C SER A 188 4.81 16.29 -13.19
N LEU A 189 5.17 15.23 -12.45
CA LEU A 189 6.50 15.10 -11.84
C LEU A 189 7.61 15.01 -12.89
N VAL A 190 7.39 14.26 -13.98
CA VAL A 190 8.38 14.16 -15.08
C VAL A 190 8.60 15.51 -15.75
N THR A 191 7.59 16.38 -15.83
CA THR A 191 7.75 17.73 -16.40
C THR A 191 8.57 18.66 -15.51
N LEU A 192 8.68 18.41 -14.20
CA LEU A 192 9.53 19.19 -13.28
C LEU A 192 11.04 18.96 -13.51
N LEU A 193 11.40 17.90 -14.22
CA LEU A 193 12.80 17.57 -14.56
C LEU A 193 13.27 18.19 -15.89
N ARG A 194 12.35 18.76 -16.66
CA ARG A 194 12.64 19.40 -17.94
C ARG A 194 12.84 20.90 -17.78
#